data_bc9dc151701e0b2abdf939d4aa0afd56
#
_entry.id   bc9dc151701e0b2abdf939d4aa0afd56
#
_cell.length_a   1.000
_cell.length_b   1.000
_cell.length_c   1.000
_cell.angle_alpha   90.00
_cell.angle_beta   90.00
_cell.angle_gamma   90.00
#
_symmetry.space_group_name_H-M   'P 1'
#
loop_
_entity.id
_entity.type
_entity.pdbx_description
1 polymer ?
#
loop_
_entity_poly.entity_id
_entity_poly.type
_entity_poly.pdbx_seq_one_letter_code
_entity_poly.pdbx_strand_id
1 'polypeptide(L)'
;MHSVYLSGNGPLVKVLSAALGSNVFVKDLHKQIDEFVRYQAKDFHQNIIVFDEGQRAWTQERMAQRNPGRQCSEAELMLQLAETRLPWCVLLVLIGEGQEIYKGESAGVDQWVTAISRAQRAWEIVAPSKLTASFEPLRTMCRLHARNQLDLNVSLRNHLAQDASTFMNHLISGEIDQAKLLAPSLQSAGYTMLVTQDLDAAKAYCTTRYMGQSSKRYGLLVSSKAESTLMRRYGVDNSYEATSMRNMDIAAWYNDPPESQKSCCRFRHVVTEFSCQGLEVDIPILCWGPDMTWNGRAWNLYRPMQSADSNDNRYRVNSYRVLLTRGRDGLIVFVPPESKLSPIYDLLRKVGLEELYNVY
;
A
#
# COMPACT_ATOMS: atom_id res chain seq x y z
N MET A 1 -26.51 -10.31 -12.90
CA MET A 1 -25.08 -10.62 -12.69
C MET A 1 -24.59 -9.72 -11.57
N HIS A 2 -24.17 -10.27 -10.46
CA HIS A 2 -23.76 -9.49 -9.30
C HIS A 2 -22.26 -9.70 -9.05
N SER A 3 -21.52 -8.60 -8.88
CA SER A 3 -20.09 -8.61 -8.62
C SER A 3 -19.79 -7.95 -7.28
N VAL A 4 -18.66 -8.32 -6.68
CA VAL A 4 -18.12 -7.72 -5.47
C VAL A 4 -16.62 -7.58 -5.59
N TYR A 5 -16.10 -6.47 -5.10
CA TYR A 5 -14.67 -6.21 -4.90
C TYR A 5 -14.38 -6.29 -3.41
N LEU A 6 -13.51 -7.22 -3.03
CA LEU A 6 -13.12 -7.49 -1.65
C LEU A 6 -11.68 -7.06 -1.42
N SER A 7 -11.45 -6.23 -0.44
CA SER A 7 -10.10 -5.85 -0.01
C SER A 7 -9.96 -5.93 1.50
N GLY A 8 -8.85 -6.48 1.95
CA GLY A 8 -8.44 -6.47 3.37
C GLY A 8 -7.94 -5.10 3.85
N ASN A 9 -7.79 -4.12 2.92
CA ASN A 9 -7.36 -2.78 3.22
C ASN A 9 -8.55 -1.87 3.57
N GLY A 10 -8.88 -1.78 4.85
CA GLY A 10 -10.01 -0.98 5.34
C GLY A 10 -10.01 0.49 4.90
N PRO A 11 -8.88 1.24 4.92
CA PRO A 11 -8.78 2.58 4.34
C PRO A 11 -9.19 2.63 2.87
N LEU A 12 -8.66 1.74 2.04
CA LEU A 12 -8.99 1.66 0.61
C LEU A 12 -10.49 1.42 0.40
N VAL A 13 -11.07 0.48 1.13
CA VAL A 13 -12.52 0.19 1.07
C VAL A 13 -13.34 1.45 1.37
N LYS A 14 -13.01 2.18 2.44
CA LYS A 14 -13.72 3.42 2.80
C LYS A 14 -13.62 4.50 1.71
N VAL A 15 -12.41 4.71 1.18
CA VAL A 15 -12.15 5.72 0.15
C VAL A 15 -12.90 5.38 -1.14
N LEU A 16 -12.80 4.13 -1.62
CA LEU A 16 -13.48 3.69 -2.83
C LEU A 16 -14.99 3.69 -2.68
N SER A 17 -15.53 3.21 -1.55
CA SER A 17 -16.97 3.23 -1.30
C SER A 17 -17.53 4.65 -1.30
N ALA A 18 -16.83 5.60 -0.70
CA ALA A 18 -17.22 7.00 -0.70
C ALA A 18 -17.14 7.61 -2.12
N ALA A 19 -16.07 7.34 -2.87
CA ALA A 19 -15.90 7.83 -4.23
C ALA A 19 -16.97 7.29 -5.20
N LEU A 20 -17.39 6.03 -5.02
CA LEU A 20 -18.45 5.39 -5.82
C LEU A 20 -19.87 5.74 -5.34
N GLY A 21 -20.01 6.40 -4.19
CA GLY A 21 -21.32 6.67 -3.56
C GLY A 21 -22.10 5.39 -3.21
N SER A 22 -21.42 4.25 -3.06
CA SER A 22 -22.07 2.95 -2.88
C SER A 22 -21.19 1.97 -2.08
N ASN A 23 -21.81 1.28 -1.12
CA ASN A 23 -21.19 0.19 -0.34
C ASN A 23 -21.54 -1.20 -0.88
N VAL A 24 -22.20 -1.29 -2.05
CA VAL A 24 -22.69 -2.56 -2.59
C VAL A 24 -21.57 -3.34 -3.29
N PHE A 25 -20.75 -2.65 -4.08
CA PHE A 25 -19.71 -3.27 -4.88
C PHE A 25 -18.40 -3.46 -4.11
N VAL A 26 -17.93 -2.45 -3.39
CA VAL A 26 -16.67 -2.52 -2.60
C VAL A 26 -16.99 -2.89 -1.17
N LYS A 27 -16.38 -3.97 -0.67
CA LYS A 27 -16.62 -4.47 0.69
C LYS A 27 -15.31 -4.82 1.40
N ASP A 28 -15.36 -4.67 2.72
CA ASP A 28 -14.29 -5.13 3.61
C ASP A 28 -14.26 -6.66 3.65
N LEU A 29 -13.14 -7.24 3.25
CA LEU A 29 -12.92 -8.68 3.17
C LEU A 29 -13.17 -9.35 4.52
N HIS A 30 -12.61 -8.81 5.59
CA HIS A 30 -12.70 -9.44 6.91
C HIS A 30 -14.13 -9.42 7.47
N LYS A 31 -14.89 -8.35 7.20
CA LYS A 31 -16.30 -8.29 7.56
C LYS A 31 -17.12 -9.31 6.76
N GLN A 32 -16.83 -9.44 5.45
CA GLN A 32 -17.51 -10.40 4.60
C GLN A 32 -17.21 -11.85 5.03
N ILE A 33 -15.98 -12.13 5.44
CA ILE A 33 -15.60 -13.41 6.04
C ILE A 33 -16.34 -13.66 7.36
N ASP A 34 -16.38 -12.68 8.25
CA ASP A 34 -17.09 -12.81 9.54
C ASP A 34 -18.59 -13.07 9.32
N GLU A 35 -19.22 -12.41 8.34
CA GLU A 35 -20.60 -12.64 7.95
C GLU A 35 -20.82 -14.05 7.37
N PHE A 36 -19.94 -14.50 6.47
CA PHE A 36 -19.96 -15.86 5.92
C PHE A 36 -19.87 -16.91 7.01
N VAL A 37 -18.98 -16.67 7.97
CA VAL A 37 -18.76 -17.55 9.12
C VAL A 37 -20.01 -17.67 10.00
N ARG A 38 -20.67 -16.54 10.27
CA ARG A 38 -21.84 -16.49 11.17
C ARG A 38 -23.10 -17.03 10.52
N TYR A 39 -23.31 -16.75 9.24
CA TYR A 39 -24.57 -17.00 8.53
C TYR A 39 -24.49 -18.11 7.48
N GLN A 40 -23.35 -18.83 7.42
CA GLN A 40 -23.12 -19.94 6.47
C GLN A 40 -23.40 -19.56 5.00
N ALA A 41 -22.99 -18.36 4.62
CA ALA A 41 -23.11 -17.81 3.26
C ALA A 41 -24.54 -17.73 2.67
N LYS A 42 -25.59 -17.83 3.47
CA LYS A 42 -26.95 -17.78 2.96
C LYS A 42 -27.28 -16.53 2.15
N ASP A 43 -26.61 -15.42 2.47
CA ASP A 43 -26.85 -14.11 1.84
C ASP A 43 -25.78 -13.70 0.82
N PHE A 44 -24.86 -14.58 0.43
CA PHE A 44 -23.88 -14.28 -0.60
C PHE A 44 -24.45 -14.58 -1.99
N HIS A 45 -24.69 -13.53 -2.78
CA HIS A 45 -25.38 -13.64 -4.08
C HIS A 45 -24.50 -13.30 -5.29
N GLN A 46 -23.23 -12.99 -5.10
CA GLN A 46 -22.31 -12.56 -6.14
C GLN A 46 -21.72 -13.76 -6.88
N ASN A 47 -21.70 -13.69 -8.22
CA ASN A 47 -21.08 -14.71 -9.07
C ASN A 47 -19.67 -14.30 -9.54
N ILE A 48 -19.32 -13.00 -9.40
CA ILE A 48 -17.99 -12.49 -9.69
C ILE A 48 -17.42 -11.89 -8.41
N ILE A 49 -16.32 -12.44 -7.95
CA ILE A 49 -15.57 -11.99 -6.77
C ILE A 49 -14.22 -11.48 -7.23
N VAL A 50 -13.92 -10.23 -7.00
CA VAL A 50 -12.58 -9.68 -7.16
C VAL A 50 -11.93 -9.63 -5.79
N PHE A 51 -10.82 -10.35 -5.62
CA PHE A 51 -10.03 -10.39 -4.40
C PHE A 51 -8.76 -9.57 -4.60
N ASP A 52 -8.67 -8.46 -3.92
CA ASP A 52 -7.55 -7.53 -4.02
C ASP A 52 -6.39 -7.94 -3.10
N GLU A 53 -5.16 -7.72 -3.56
CA GLU A 53 -3.93 -8.04 -2.82
C GLU A 53 -3.89 -9.52 -2.38
N GLY A 54 -4.21 -10.45 -3.29
CA GLY A 54 -4.34 -11.87 -2.98
C GLY A 54 -3.11 -12.55 -2.39
N GLN A 55 -1.90 -11.98 -2.59
CA GLN A 55 -0.67 -12.44 -1.94
C GLN A 55 -0.67 -12.19 -0.43
N ARG A 56 -1.53 -11.30 0.06
CA ARG A 56 -1.65 -10.92 1.48
C ARG A 56 -2.74 -11.68 2.22
N ALA A 57 -3.42 -12.61 1.55
CA ALA A 57 -4.44 -13.43 2.19
C ALA A 57 -3.86 -14.11 3.45
N TRP A 58 -4.65 -14.15 4.52
CA TRP A 58 -4.17 -14.65 5.81
C TRP A 58 -3.95 -16.16 5.79
N THR A 59 -2.81 -16.57 6.36
CA THR A 59 -2.51 -17.99 6.57
C THR A 59 -3.47 -18.62 7.56
N GLN A 60 -3.49 -19.95 7.59
CA GLN A 60 -4.29 -20.73 8.55
C GLN A 60 -4.00 -20.34 10.01
N GLU A 61 -2.72 -20.13 10.35
CA GLU A 61 -2.29 -19.74 11.71
C GLU A 61 -2.86 -18.38 12.10
N ARG A 62 -2.83 -17.41 11.20
CA ARG A 62 -3.37 -16.08 11.43
C ARG A 62 -4.90 -16.08 11.54
N MET A 63 -5.56 -16.88 10.70
CA MET A 63 -6.99 -17.09 10.77
C MET A 63 -7.41 -17.72 12.10
N ALA A 64 -6.67 -18.72 12.60
CA ALA A 64 -6.94 -19.38 13.88
C ALA A 64 -6.75 -18.43 15.08
N GLN A 65 -5.78 -17.51 15.03
CA GLN A 65 -5.58 -16.49 16.07
C GLN A 65 -6.79 -15.54 16.20
N ARG A 66 -7.40 -15.17 15.08
CA ARG A 66 -8.57 -14.25 15.05
C ARG A 66 -9.90 -14.97 15.31
N ASN A 67 -10.02 -16.18 14.79
CA ASN A 67 -11.22 -17.01 14.88
C ASN A 67 -10.87 -18.38 15.45
N PRO A 68 -10.76 -18.52 16.78
CA PRO A 68 -10.42 -19.79 17.43
C PRO A 68 -11.37 -20.91 16.96
N GLY A 69 -10.79 -22.06 16.57
CA GLY A 69 -11.53 -23.23 16.05
C GLY A 69 -11.59 -23.32 14.52
N ARG A 70 -11.10 -22.34 13.77
CA ARG A 70 -10.96 -22.44 12.31
C ARG A 70 -9.58 -22.92 11.89
N GLN A 71 -9.58 -23.96 11.06
CA GLN A 71 -8.37 -24.59 10.54
C GLN A 71 -8.25 -24.41 9.02
N CYS A 72 -8.61 -23.24 8.49
CA CYS A 72 -8.49 -22.93 7.07
C CYS A 72 -7.85 -21.54 6.87
N SER A 73 -7.16 -21.37 5.75
CA SER A 73 -6.63 -20.07 5.32
C SER A 73 -7.75 -19.18 4.76
N GLU A 74 -7.45 -17.90 4.58
CA GLU A 74 -8.36 -16.94 3.96
C GLU A 74 -8.63 -17.30 2.48
N ALA A 75 -7.62 -17.81 1.76
CA ALA A 75 -7.76 -18.32 0.40
C ALA A 75 -8.71 -19.53 0.33
N GLU A 76 -8.58 -20.50 1.24
CA GLU A 76 -9.49 -21.65 1.33
C GLU A 76 -10.93 -21.20 1.60
N LEU A 77 -11.12 -20.24 2.48
CA LEU A 77 -12.44 -19.71 2.81
C LEU A 77 -13.08 -18.98 1.63
N MET A 78 -12.28 -18.25 0.84
CA MET A 78 -12.75 -17.60 -0.39
C MET A 78 -13.22 -18.61 -1.45
N LEU A 79 -12.50 -19.71 -1.62
CA LEU A 79 -12.92 -20.80 -2.51
C LEU A 79 -14.22 -21.43 -2.01
N GLN A 80 -14.33 -21.73 -0.71
CA GLN A 80 -15.56 -22.25 -0.11
C GLN A 80 -16.74 -21.33 -0.35
N LEU A 81 -16.56 -20.01 -0.19
CA LEU A 81 -17.57 -19.01 -0.47
C LEU A 81 -17.98 -19.02 -1.95
N ALA A 82 -17.00 -19.05 -2.86
CA ALA A 82 -17.25 -19.11 -4.30
C ALA A 82 -17.97 -20.40 -4.70
N GLU A 83 -17.66 -21.54 -4.08
CA GLU A 83 -18.28 -22.84 -4.33
C GLU A 83 -19.75 -22.94 -3.91
N THR A 84 -20.21 -22.03 -3.05
CA THR A 84 -21.65 -21.94 -2.73
C THR A 84 -22.49 -21.39 -3.89
N ARG A 85 -21.84 -20.80 -4.92
CA ARG A 85 -22.50 -20.17 -6.06
C ARG A 85 -22.72 -21.17 -7.20
N LEU A 86 -23.95 -21.34 -7.57
CA LEU A 86 -24.38 -22.20 -8.67
C LEU A 86 -25.13 -21.37 -9.73
N PRO A 87 -25.01 -21.73 -11.02
CA PRO A 87 -24.22 -22.84 -11.58
C PRO A 87 -22.74 -22.48 -11.81
N TRP A 88 -22.31 -21.25 -11.60
CA TRP A 88 -20.93 -20.79 -11.87
C TRP A 88 -20.50 -19.66 -10.93
N CYS A 89 -19.21 -19.54 -10.74
CA CYS A 89 -18.56 -18.40 -10.08
C CYS A 89 -17.22 -18.10 -10.76
N VAL A 90 -16.84 -16.81 -10.79
CA VAL A 90 -15.51 -16.36 -11.18
C VAL A 90 -14.87 -15.70 -9.97
N LEU A 91 -13.69 -16.22 -9.56
CA LEU A 91 -12.84 -15.62 -8.56
C LEU A 91 -11.62 -15.02 -9.25
N LEU A 92 -11.56 -13.68 -9.30
CA LEU A 92 -10.43 -12.92 -9.85
C LEU A 92 -9.55 -12.48 -8.70
N VAL A 93 -8.34 -13.05 -8.62
CA VAL A 93 -7.36 -12.73 -7.58
C VAL A 93 -6.29 -11.81 -8.15
N LEU A 94 -6.20 -10.59 -7.63
CA LEU A 94 -5.15 -9.63 -7.99
C LEU A 94 -3.95 -9.86 -7.08
N ILE A 95 -2.80 -10.18 -7.66
CA ILE A 95 -1.58 -10.52 -6.93
C ILE A 95 -0.48 -9.53 -7.31
N GLY A 96 0.10 -8.89 -6.30
CA GLY A 96 1.27 -8.02 -6.41
C GLY A 96 2.42 -8.55 -5.57
N GLU A 97 3.66 -8.36 -5.99
CA GLU A 97 4.85 -8.77 -5.25
C GLU A 97 5.49 -7.58 -4.53
N GLY A 98 6.10 -7.81 -3.35
CA GLY A 98 6.97 -6.86 -2.67
C GLY A 98 6.28 -5.72 -1.88
N GLN A 99 5.00 -5.83 -1.58
CA GLN A 99 4.25 -4.84 -0.80
C GLN A 99 3.78 -5.35 0.57
N GLU A 100 4.34 -6.46 1.06
CA GLU A 100 3.97 -7.04 2.35
C GLU A 100 4.50 -6.15 3.50
N ILE A 101 3.61 -5.65 4.33
CA ILE A 101 3.94 -4.81 5.50
C ILE A 101 3.50 -5.42 6.83
N TYR A 102 2.78 -6.55 6.80
CA TYR A 102 2.31 -7.26 7.99
C TYR A 102 2.93 -8.64 8.14
N LYS A 103 3.06 -9.08 9.39
CA LYS A 103 3.38 -10.48 9.71
C LYS A 103 2.27 -11.41 9.21
N GLY A 104 2.66 -12.51 8.55
CA GLY A 104 1.72 -13.52 8.05
C GLY A 104 1.11 -13.23 6.67
N GLU A 105 1.66 -12.26 5.92
CA GLU A 105 1.28 -11.98 4.52
C GLU A 105 2.27 -12.57 3.50
N SER A 106 3.19 -13.44 3.92
CA SER A 106 4.31 -13.91 3.10
C SER A 106 4.04 -15.18 2.29
N ALA A 107 2.85 -15.75 2.38
CA ALA A 107 2.54 -17.04 1.72
C ALA A 107 2.31 -16.94 0.20
N GLY A 108 2.14 -15.72 -0.33
CA GLY A 108 2.13 -15.47 -1.77
C GLY A 108 1.11 -16.31 -2.56
N VAL A 109 1.53 -16.79 -3.74
CA VAL A 109 0.72 -17.64 -4.62
C VAL A 109 0.52 -19.04 -4.05
N ASP A 110 1.46 -19.55 -3.25
CA ASP A 110 1.46 -20.94 -2.77
C ASP A 110 0.24 -21.27 -1.91
N GLN A 111 -0.27 -20.30 -1.16
CA GLN A 111 -1.50 -20.55 -0.38
C GLN A 111 -2.74 -20.73 -1.27
N TRP A 112 -2.78 -20.08 -2.46
CA TRP A 112 -3.86 -20.31 -3.45
C TRP A 112 -3.73 -21.68 -4.08
N VAL A 113 -2.51 -22.15 -4.37
CA VAL A 113 -2.25 -23.52 -4.83
C VAL A 113 -2.76 -24.52 -3.79
N THR A 114 -2.39 -24.31 -2.52
CA THR A 114 -2.86 -25.16 -1.41
C THR A 114 -4.38 -25.12 -1.27
N ALA A 115 -4.99 -23.95 -1.33
CA ALA A 115 -6.43 -23.80 -1.22
C ALA A 115 -7.18 -24.53 -2.35
N ILE A 116 -6.73 -24.38 -3.60
CA ILE A 116 -7.33 -25.05 -4.76
C ILE A 116 -7.17 -26.57 -4.68
N SER A 117 -6.02 -27.09 -4.17
CA SER A 117 -5.82 -28.53 -4.00
C SER A 117 -6.80 -29.17 -3.02
N ARG A 118 -7.38 -28.37 -2.11
CA ARG A 118 -8.37 -28.80 -1.10
C ARG A 118 -9.81 -28.42 -1.46
N ALA A 119 -10.01 -27.79 -2.62
CA ALA A 119 -11.31 -27.35 -3.09
C ALA A 119 -12.25 -28.56 -3.31
N GLN A 120 -13.55 -28.38 -3.03
CA GLN A 120 -14.54 -29.44 -3.19
C GLN A 120 -15.00 -29.62 -4.64
N ARG A 121 -14.77 -28.60 -5.49
CA ARG A 121 -15.13 -28.59 -6.90
C ARG A 121 -13.91 -28.47 -7.79
N ALA A 122 -14.02 -28.95 -9.01
CA ALA A 122 -13.01 -28.73 -10.02
C ALA A 122 -13.01 -27.26 -10.46
N TRP A 123 -11.84 -26.63 -10.39
CA TRP A 123 -11.60 -25.26 -10.83
C TRP A 123 -10.89 -25.24 -12.17
N GLU A 124 -11.20 -24.23 -12.97
CA GLU A 124 -10.43 -23.87 -14.14
C GLU A 124 -9.54 -22.68 -13.77
N ILE A 125 -8.23 -22.82 -13.94
CA ILE A 125 -7.23 -21.81 -13.55
C ILE A 125 -6.77 -21.10 -14.81
N VAL A 126 -6.88 -19.78 -14.82
CA VAL A 126 -6.34 -18.91 -15.87
C VAL A 126 -5.34 -17.96 -15.24
N ALA A 127 -4.08 -18.08 -15.61
CA ALA A 127 -2.98 -17.32 -15.00
C ALA A 127 -2.00 -16.78 -16.05
N PRO A 128 -1.24 -15.68 -15.76
CA PRO A 128 -0.14 -15.27 -16.63
C PRO A 128 0.94 -16.35 -16.69
N SER A 129 1.63 -16.46 -17.81
CA SER A 129 2.63 -17.52 -18.05
C SER A 129 3.70 -17.60 -16.96
N LYS A 130 4.10 -16.47 -16.37
CA LYS A 130 5.07 -16.42 -15.27
C LYS A 130 4.63 -17.14 -13.99
N LEU A 131 3.32 -17.27 -13.78
CA LEU A 131 2.76 -17.93 -12.58
C LEU A 131 2.33 -19.38 -12.85
N THR A 132 2.31 -19.86 -14.10
CA THR A 132 1.84 -21.21 -14.42
C THR A 132 2.67 -22.29 -13.75
N ALA A 133 3.98 -22.08 -13.56
CA ALA A 133 4.86 -23.01 -12.86
C ALA A 133 4.40 -23.27 -11.41
N SER A 134 3.91 -22.28 -10.72
CA SER A 134 3.39 -22.43 -9.35
C SER A 134 2.13 -23.30 -9.30
N PHE A 135 1.31 -23.28 -10.35
CA PHE A 135 0.08 -24.09 -10.45
C PHE A 135 0.28 -25.47 -11.10
N GLU A 136 1.49 -25.79 -11.55
CA GLU A 136 1.78 -27.08 -12.19
C GLU A 136 1.38 -28.31 -11.35
N PRO A 137 1.53 -28.31 -9.99
CA PRO A 137 1.07 -29.42 -9.16
C PRO A 137 -0.43 -29.71 -9.26
N LEU A 138 -1.23 -28.74 -9.70
CA LEU A 138 -2.69 -28.87 -9.82
C LEU A 138 -3.17 -29.37 -11.21
N ARG A 139 -2.27 -29.57 -12.17
CA ARG A 139 -2.61 -29.91 -13.56
C ARG A 139 -3.43 -31.20 -13.69
N THR A 140 -3.29 -32.12 -12.76
CA THR A 140 -4.08 -33.37 -12.73
C THR A 140 -5.51 -33.18 -12.20
N MET A 141 -5.73 -32.09 -11.44
CA MET A 141 -7.02 -31.80 -10.78
C MET A 141 -7.79 -30.67 -11.46
N CYS A 142 -7.06 -29.74 -12.11
CA CYS A 142 -7.61 -28.52 -12.68
C CYS A 142 -7.14 -28.32 -14.11
N ARG A 143 -7.98 -27.67 -14.94
CA ARG A 143 -7.53 -27.16 -16.23
C ARG A 143 -6.74 -25.88 -16.01
N LEU A 144 -5.51 -25.84 -16.53
CA LEU A 144 -4.63 -24.68 -16.41
C LEU A 144 -4.41 -24.03 -17.78
N HIS A 145 -4.75 -22.74 -17.86
CA HIS A 145 -4.60 -21.92 -19.07
C HIS A 145 -3.64 -20.76 -18.81
N ALA A 146 -2.63 -20.66 -19.66
CA ALA A 146 -1.73 -19.51 -19.67
C ALA A 146 -2.30 -18.37 -20.53
N ARG A 147 -2.37 -17.16 -19.97
CA ARG A 147 -2.82 -15.94 -20.65
C ARG A 147 -1.96 -14.75 -20.25
N ASN A 148 -1.03 -14.35 -21.10
CA ASN A 148 -0.13 -13.22 -20.84
C ASN A 148 -0.87 -11.88 -20.67
N GLN A 149 -2.09 -11.77 -21.21
CA GLN A 149 -2.94 -10.58 -21.05
C GLN A 149 -3.36 -10.35 -19.59
N LEU A 150 -3.24 -11.36 -18.72
CA LEU A 150 -3.49 -11.24 -17.28
C LEU A 150 -2.24 -10.77 -16.50
N ASP A 151 -1.11 -10.62 -17.16
CA ASP A 151 0.06 -10.00 -16.56
C ASP A 151 -0.10 -8.47 -16.58
N LEU A 152 -0.38 -7.88 -15.41
CA LEU A 152 -0.58 -6.44 -15.23
C LEU A 152 0.76 -5.70 -15.20
N ASN A 153 1.57 -5.86 -16.26
CA ASN A 153 2.88 -5.23 -16.39
C ASN A 153 2.81 -3.84 -17.04
N VAL A 154 1.66 -3.46 -17.60
CA VAL A 154 1.43 -2.11 -18.14
C VAL A 154 0.83 -1.24 -17.04
N SER A 155 1.64 -0.31 -16.53
CA SER A 155 1.11 0.71 -15.63
C SER A 155 0.17 1.63 -16.42
N LEU A 156 -1.10 1.74 -15.99
CA LEU A 156 -2.00 2.80 -16.43
C LEU A 156 -1.58 4.17 -15.88
N ARG A 157 -0.68 4.15 -14.91
CA ARG A 157 0.05 5.33 -14.46
C ARG A 157 0.98 5.74 -15.59
N ASN A 158 1.12 7.02 -15.79
CA ASN A 158 2.08 7.62 -16.73
C ASN A 158 3.45 6.90 -16.62
N HIS A 159 4.23 6.82 -17.70
CA HIS A 159 5.60 6.26 -17.71
C HIS A 159 6.46 6.80 -16.56
N LEU A 160 6.21 8.04 -16.15
CA LEU A 160 6.79 8.69 -14.99
C LEU A 160 6.63 7.91 -13.68
N ALA A 161 5.51 7.25 -13.46
CA ALA A 161 5.29 6.53 -12.21
C ALA A 161 6.07 5.20 -12.15
N GLN A 162 6.36 4.59 -13.30
CA GLN A 162 7.20 3.39 -13.35
C GLN A 162 8.67 3.74 -13.08
N ASP A 163 9.18 4.78 -13.72
CA ASP A 163 10.55 5.25 -13.52
C ASP A 163 10.75 5.77 -12.09
N ALA A 164 9.77 6.51 -11.55
CA ALA A 164 9.77 6.94 -10.16
C ALA A 164 9.78 5.75 -9.18
N SER A 165 8.97 4.72 -9.44
CA SER A 165 8.98 3.50 -8.63
C SER A 165 10.34 2.78 -8.69
N THR A 166 10.97 2.72 -9.86
CA THR A 166 12.30 2.13 -10.05
C THR A 166 13.35 2.94 -9.28
N PHE A 167 13.33 4.26 -9.40
CA PHE A 167 14.18 5.17 -8.62
C PHE A 167 14.05 4.93 -7.11
N MET A 168 12.80 4.87 -6.59
CA MET A 168 12.55 4.66 -5.17
C MET A 168 13.01 3.27 -4.71
N ASN A 169 12.87 2.25 -5.55
CA ASN A 169 13.37 0.91 -5.25
C ASN A 169 14.89 0.88 -5.14
N HIS A 170 15.63 1.49 -6.07
CA HIS A 170 17.08 1.60 -5.97
C HIS A 170 17.52 2.37 -4.72
N LEU A 171 16.86 3.50 -4.43
CA LEU A 171 17.16 4.29 -3.23
C LEU A 171 17.02 3.44 -1.95
N ILE A 172 15.89 2.76 -1.79
CA ILE A 172 15.62 1.96 -0.58
C ILE A 172 16.51 0.72 -0.49
N SER A 173 16.87 0.13 -1.63
CA SER A 173 17.80 -1.01 -1.68
C SER A 173 19.25 -0.61 -1.40
N GLY A 174 19.53 0.71 -1.29
CA GLY A 174 20.88 1.22 -1.08
C GLY A 174 21.73 1.29 -2.36
N GLU A 175 21.11 1.11 -3.52
CA GLU A 175 21.72 1.18 -4.85
C GLU A 175 21.79 2.63 -5.32
N ILE A 176 22.54 3.44 -4.57
CA ILE A 176 22.54 4.92 -4.64
C ILE A 176 22.94 5.43 -6.03
N ASP A 177 23.94 4.81 -6.65
CA ASP A 177 24.40 5.23 -7.98
C ASP A 177 23.35 4.95 -9.07
N GLN A 178 22.60 3.85 -8.97
CA GLN A 178 21.50 3.53 -9.88
C GLN A 178 20.35 4.53 -9.71
N ALA A 179 19.97 4.84 -8.48
CA ALA A 179 18.97 5.87 -8.22
C ALA A 179 19.39 7.22 -8.82
N LYS A 180 20.63 7.65 -8.60
CA LYS A 180 21.18 8.90 -9.13
C LYS A 180 21.12 9.00 -10.66
N LEU A 181 21.32 7.90 -11.37
CA LEU A 181 21.24 7.86 -12.84
C LEU A 181 19.83 8.14 -13.38
N LEU A 182 18.79 7.79 -12.62
CA LEU A 182 17.40 7.97 -13.03
C LEU A 182 16.84 9.36 -12.71
N ALA A 183 17.40 10.07 -11.73
CA ALA A 183 16.87 11.35 -11.27
C ALA A 183 16.71 12.42 -12.39
N PRO A 184 17.71 12.65 -13.28
CA PRO A 184 17.57 13.67 -14.31
C PRO A 184 16.44 13.40 -15.31
N SER A 185 16.20 12.13 -15.67
CA SER A 185 15.13 11.76 -16.59
C SER A 185 13.74 11.99 -15.95
N LEU A 186 13.60 11.66 -14.66
CA LEU A 186 12.37 11.92 -13.91
C LEU A 186 12.05 13.41 -13.81
N GLN A 187 13.05 14.23 -13.49
CA GLN A 187 12.89 15.67 -13.39
C GLN A 187 12.55 16.31 -14.74
N SER A 188 13.25 15.93 -15.82
CA SER A 188 12.97 16.44 -17.16
C SER A 188 11.60 16.01 -17.68
N ALA A 189 11.09 14.89 -17.21
CA ALA A 189 9.73 14.43 -17.50
C ALA A 189 8.66 15.10 -16.60
N GLY A 190 9.06 15.98 -15.67
CA GLY A 190 8.15 16.77 -14.83
C GLY A 190 7.79 16.15 -13.48
N TYR A 191 8.43 15.04 -13.09
CA TYR A 191 8.23 14.47 -11.76
C TYR A 191 8.97 15.28 -10.71
N THR A 192 8.23 15.88 -9.77
CA THR A 192 8.79 16.72 -8.72
C THR A 192 9.52 15.88 -7.68
N MET A 193 10.78 16.19 -7.44
CA MET A 193 11.62 15.50 -6.45
C MET A 193 12.31 16.55 -5.56
N LEU A 194 11.72 16.82 -4.39
CA LEU A 194 12.20 17.87 -3.50
C LEU A 194 12.54 17.33 -2.12
N VAL A 195 13.52 17.95 -1.47
CA VAL A 195 13.88 17.71 -0.07
C VAL A 195 13.98 19.03 0.67
N THR A 196 13.53 19.05 1.93
CA THR A 196 13.60 20.25 2.78
C THR A 196 13.75 19.88 4.26
N GLN A 197 14.29 20.81 5.04
CA GLN A 197 14.27 20.78 6.50
C GLN A 197 13.23 21.75 7.10
N ASP A 198 12.45 22.41 6.24
CA ASP A 198 11.36 23.30 6.59
C ASP A 198 10.02 22.72 6.12
N LEU A 199 9.21 22.24 7.08
CA LEU A 199 7.92 21.64 6.76
C LEU A 199 6.90 22.68 6.24
N ASP A 200 6.99 23.91 6.69
CA ASP A 200 6.08 24.97 6.26
C ASP A 200 6.40 25.42 4.83
N ALA A 201 7.67 25.42 4.43
CA ALA A 201 8.06 25.58 3.03
C ALA A 201 7.46 24.49 2.13
N ALA A 202 7.50 23.22 2.58
CA ALA A 202 6.88 22.12 1.84
C ALA A 202 5.36 22.28 1.68
N LYS A 203 4.65 22.68 2.75
CA LYS A 203 3.21 22.94 2.71
C LYS A 203 2.87 24.13 1.79
N ALA A 204 3.63 25.22 1.89
CA ALA A 204 3.47 26.40 1.04
C ALA A 204 3.67 26.07 -0.44
N TYR A 205 4.70 25.28 -0.78
CA TYR A 205 4.95 24.82 -2.13
C TYR A 205 3.74 24.07 -2.70
N CYS A 206 3.20 23.08 -1.99
CA CYS A 206 2.04 22.32 -2.45
C CYS A 206 0.81 23.20 -2.66
N THR A 207 0.54 24.11 -1.71
CA THR A 207 -0.61 25.01 -1.77
C THR A 207 -0.51 25.96 -2.95
N THR A 208 0.69 26.53 -3.21
CA THR A 208 0.93 27.44 -4.33
C THR A 208 0.86 26.72 -5.67
N ARG A 209 1.52 25.55 -5.77
CA ARG A 209 1.56 24.74 -7.01
C ARG A 209 0.16 24.35 -7.51
N TYR A 210 -0.72 24.02 -6.60
CA TYR A 210 -2.08 23.54 -6.93
C TYR A 210 -3.18 24.54 -6.65
N MET A 211 -2.82 25.83 -6.53
CA MET A 211 -3.82 26.89 -6.33
C MET A 211 -4.88 26.87 -7.43
N GLY A 212 -6.16 26.85 -7.03
CA GLY A 212 -7.29 26.81 -7.96
C GLY A 212 -7.59 25.43 -8.58
N GLN A 213 -6.83 24.38 -8.24
CA GLN A 213 -7.02 23.03 -8.76
C GLN A 213 -7.74 22.14 -7.74
N SER A 214 -9.05 22.17 -7.71
CA SER A 214 -9.89 21.45 -6.72
C SER A 214 -9.78 19.90 -6.79
N SER A 215 -9.31 19.35 -7.91
CA SER A 215 -9.11 17.91 -8.09
C SER A 215 -7.79 17.38 -7.53
N LYS A 216 -6.83 18.26 -7.24
CA LYS A 216 -5.50 17.87 -6.77
C LYS A 216 -5.47 17.59 -5.27
N ARG A 217 -4.69 16.58 -4.90
CA ARG A 217 -4.53 16.11 -3.52
C ARG A 217 -3.07 16.12 -3.11
N TYR A 218 -2.78 16.69 -1.96
CA TYR A 218 -1.46 16.72 -1.34
C TYR A 218 -1.60 16.67 0.18
N GLY A 219 -0.71 15.94 0.85
CA GLY A 219 -0.89 15.74 2.28
C GLY A 219 0.35 15.12 2.93
N LEU A 220 0.31 15.01 4.27
CA LEU A 220 1.43 14.53 5.06
C LEU A 220 1.41 13.01 5.18
N LEU A 221 2.56 12.39 4.92
CA LEU A 221 2.81 10.96 5.16
C LEU A 221 3.93 10.81 6.19
N VAL A 222 3.87 9.74 6.99
CA VAL A 222 4.91 9.41 7.97
C VAL A 222 4.96 7.91 8.24
N SER A 223 6.11 7.36 8.60
CA SER A 223 6.19 5.99 9.09
C SER A 223 5.44 5.83 10.42
N SER A 224 4.63 4.80 10.55
CA SER A 224 3.94 4.46 11.81
C SER A 224 4.92 4.18 12.97
N LYS A 225 6.17 3.91 12.65
CA LYS A 225 7.24 3.61 13.59
C LYS A 225 8.19 4.80 13.82
N ALA A 226 7.97 5.92 13.14
CA ALA A 226 8.71 7.13 13.46
C ALA A 226 8.46 7.55 14.92
N GLU A 227 9.49 8.05 15.57
CA GLU A 227 9.44 8.47 16.97
C GLU A 227 8.44 9.63 17.17
N SER A 228 7.27 9.34 17.72
CA SER A 228 6.15 10.29 17.81
C SER A 228 6.51 11.57 18.60
N THR A 229 7.35 11.45 19.64
CA THR A 229 7.80 12.61 20.43
C THR A 229 8.64 13.56 19.58
N LEU A 230 9.52 13.02 18.72
CA LEU A 230 10.29 13.82 17.78
C LEU A 230 9.38 14.46 16.73
N MET A 231 8.55 13.66 16.09
CA MET A 231 7.72 14.12 14.97
C MET A 231 6.74 15.21 15.40
N ARG A 232 6.15 15.10 16.60
CA ARG A 232 5.25 16.13 17.16
C ARG A 232 5.90 17.49 17.36
N ARG A 233 7.23 17.56 17.60
CA ARG A 233 7.94 18.86 17.67
C ARG A 233 7.86 19.66 16.36
N TYR A 234 7.62 18.95 15.25
CA TYR A 234 7.47 19.53 13.92
C TYR A 234 6.01 19.54 13.44
N GLY A 235 5.04 19.35 14.34
CA GLY A 235 3.62 19.35 13.99
C GLY A 235 3.11 18.11 13.27
N VAL A 236 3.88 17.00 13.33
CA VAL A 236 3.52 15.72 12.72
C VAL A 236 3.13 14.72 13.82
N ASP A 237 1.85 14.50 14.02
CA ASP A 237 1.38 13.54 15.04
C ASP A 237 1.04 12.20 14.40
N ASN A 238 1.94 11.22 14.55
CA ASN A 238 1.79 9.85 14.06
C ASN A 238 1.37 8.87 15.19
N SER A 239 0.88 9.37 16.32
CA SER A 239 0.33 8.50 17.35
C SER A 239 -0.85 7.69 16.83
N TYR A 240 -1.08 6.51 17.42
CA TYR A 240 -2.21 5.65 17.02
C TYR A 240 -3.55 6.40 17.11
N GLU A 241 -3.72 7.24 18.12
CA GLU A 241 -4.95 8.02 18.30
C GLU A 241 -5.15 9.04 17.17
N ALA A 242 -4.09 9.73 16.74
CA ALA A 242 -4.17 10.72 15.68
C ALA A 242 -4.37 10.10 14.28
N THR A 243 -3.81 8.90 14.06
CA THR A 243 -3.84 8.21 12.74
C THR A 243 -4.91 7.14 12.65
N SER A 244 -5.64 6.85 13.74
CA SER A 244 -6.66 5.81 13.72
C SER A 244 -7.89 6.24 12.92
N MET A 245 -8.45 5.28 12.17
CA MET A 245 -9.69 5.49 11.40
C MET A 245 -10.93 5.81 12.29
N ARG A 246 -10.81 5.76 13.60
CA ARG A 246 -11.88 6.17 14.53
C ARG A 246 -11.93 7.68 14.67
N ASN A 247 -10.76 8.32 14.63
CA ASN A 247 -10.62 9.77 14.86
C ASN A 247 -10.42 10.55 13.57
N MET A 248 -10.13 9.86 12.45
CA MET A 248 -9.91 10.47 11.15
C MET A 248 -10.87 9.90 10.10
N ASP A 249 -11.57 10.79 9.40
CA ASP A 249 -12.36 10.43 8.23
C ASP A 249 -11.42 10.23 7.01
N ILE A 250 -10.90 9.02 6.87
CA ILE A 250 -9.93 8.70 5.81
C ILE A 250 -10.52 8.87 4.41
N ALA A 251 -11.83 8.66 4.25
CA ALA A 251 -12.48 8.85 2.96
C ALA A 251 -12.51 10.33 2.58
N ALA A 252 -12.87 11.22 3.51
CA ALA A 252 -12.84 12.65 3.29
C ALA A 252 -11.40 13.16 3.12
N TRP A 253 -10.43 12.60 3.85
CA TRP A 253 -9.01 12.96 3.71
C TRP A 253 -8.53 12.82 2.26
N TYR A 254 -8.91 11.72 1.56
CA TYR A 254 -8.53 11.48 0.16
C TYR A 254 -9.46 12.14 -0.87
N ASN A 255 -10.77 12.15 -0.62
CA ASN A 255 -11.74 12.53 -1.65
C ASN A 255 -12.15 14.01 -1.60
N ASP A 256 -12.15 14.61 -0.42
CA ASP A 256 -12.63 15.98 -0.25
C ASP A 256 -11.72 17.00 -0.96
N PRO A 257 -12.30 18.06 -1.55
CA PRO A 257 -11.53 19.11 -2.20
C PRO A 257 -10.71 19.93 -1.19
N PRO A 258 -9.70 20.69 -1.64
CA PRO A 258 -8.79 21.45 -0.76
C PRO A 258 -9.47 22.40 0.23
N GLU A 259 -10.68 22.86 -0.06
CA GLU A 259 -11.46 23.76 0.76
C GLU A 259 -12.07 23.08 1.99
N SER A 260 -12.30 21.77 1.91
CA SER A 260 -12.84 20.99 3.05
C SER A 260 -11.86 20.92 4.20
N GLN A 261 -12.38 21.08 5.40
CA GLN A 261 -11.58 21.00 6.64
C GLN A 261 -11.02 19.58 6.91
N LYS A 262 -11.61 18.56 6.26
CA LYS A 262 -11.19 17.16 6.39
C LYS A 262 -10.19 16.72 5.31
N SER A 263 -10.01 17.54 4.26
CA SER A 263 -9.11 17.23 3.14
C SER A 263 -7.65 17.10 3.61
N CYS A 264 -6.89 16.21 2.96
CA CYS A 264 -5.43 16.08 3.13
C CYS A 264 -4.71 17.42 2.89
N CYS A 265 -5.24 18.26 2.00
CA CYS A 265 -4.68 19.57 1.64
C CYS A 265 -4.65 20.57 2.80
N ARG A 266 -5.33 20.29 3.92
CA ARG A 266 -5.30 21.14 5.13
C ARG A 266 -4.18 20.79 6.09
N PHE A 267 -3.43 19.71 5.84
CA PHE A 267 -2.31 19.27 6.68
C PHE A 267 -2.62 19.05 8.16
N ARG A 268 -3.91 18.85 8.50
CA ARG A 268 -4.35 18.65 9.88
C ARG A 268 -4.06 17.27 10.42
N HIS A 269 -4.04 16.29 9.51
CA HIS A 269 -3.81 14.90 9.84
C HIS A 269 -2.72 14.34 8.94
N VAL A 270 -1.93 13.45 9.49
CA VAL A 270 -0.92 12.69 8.78
C VAL A 270 -1.38 11.24 8.63
N VAL A 271 -1.08 10.60 7.51
CA VAL A 271 -1.37 9.19 7.29
C VAL A 271 -0.09 8.36 7.29
N THR A 272 -0.21 7.10 7.72
CA THR A 272 0.90 6.15 7.75
C THR A 272 0.82 5.19 6.56
N GLU A 273 1.85 4.34 6.38
CA GLU A 273 1.86 3.30 5.37
C GLU A 273 0.59 2.44 5.37
N PHE A 274 0.01 2.21 6.55
CA PHE A 274 -1.23 1.43 6.70
C PHE A 274 -2.47 2.11 6.12
N SER A 275 -2.48 3.43 6.14
CA SER A 275 -3.61 4.23 5.66
C SER A 275 -3.45 4.71 4.23
N CYS A 276 -2.23 4.66 3.66
CA CYS A 276 -1.97 5.09 2.28
C CYS A 276 -1.65 3.94 1.32
N GLN A 277 -1.54 2.71 1.79
CA GLN A 277 -1.31 1.57 0.89
C GLN A 277 -2.48 1.40 -0.09
N GLY A 278 -2.17 1.23 -1.38
CA GLY A 278 -3.18 1.16 -2.45
C GLY A 278 -3.83 2.51 -2.83
N LEU A 279 -3.51 3.59 -2.11
CA LEU A 279 -4.02 4.95 -2.35
C LEU A 279 -2.89 5.89 -2.75
N GLU A 280 -3.21 6.95 -3.48
CA GLU A 280 -2.24 7.93 -3.99
C GLU A 280 -2.77 9.35 -3.84
N VAL A 281 -1.83 10.29 -3.73
CA VAL A 281 -2.07 11.73 -3.84
C VAL A 281 -1.20 12.30 -4.95
N ASP A 282 -1.44 13.54 -5.37
CA ASP A 282 -0.65 14.13 -6.44
C ASP A 282 0.78 14.43 -5.98
N ILE A 283 0.95 15.13 -4.85
CA ILE A 283 2.25 15.28 -4.19
C ILE A 283 2.12 15.01 -2.69
N PRO A 284 2.66 13.89 -2.18
CA PRO A 284 2.82 13.69 -0.74
C PRO A 284 4.02 14.49 -0.20
N ILE A 285 3.91 14.92 1.06
CA ILE A 285 5.04 15.35 1.87
C ILE A 285 5.38 14.22 2.83
N LEU A 286 6.43 13.46 2.53
CA LEU A 286 6.91 12.40 3.41
C LEU A 286 7.74 13.00 4.53
N CYS A 287 7.23 12.93 5.76
CA CYS A 287 7.95 13.33 6.96
C CYS A 287 8.83 12.17 7.42
N TRP A 288 10.14 12.27 7.19
CA TRP A 288 11.09 11.19 7.46
C TRP A 288 11.37 11.06 8.95
N GLY A 289 11.22 9.86 9.49
CA GLY A 289 11.47 9.56 10.90
C GLY A 289 12.86 8.93 11.17
N PRO A 290 13.28 8.89 12.44
CA PRO A 290 14.55 8.27 12.83
C PRO A 290 14.53 6.74 12.87
N ASP A 291 13.44 6.14 12.49
CA ASP A 291 13.25 4.68 12.44
C ASP A 291 13.96 4.02 11.24
N MET A 292 14.38 4.80 10.27
CA MET A 292 15.22 4.37 9.15
C MET A 292 16.26 5.47 8.87
N THR A 293 17.53 5.21 9.16
CA THR A 293 18.65 6.16 9.02
C THR A 293 19.71 5.64 8.08
N TRP A 294 20.56 6.55 7.55
CA TRP A 294 21.65 6.21 6.66
C TRP A 294 23.01 6.39 7.34
N ASN A 295 23.91 5.40 7.24
CA ASN A 295 25.25 5.47 7.85
C ASN A 295 26.38 5.79 6.84
N GLY A 296 26.04 6.17 5.62
CA GLY A 296 26.98 6.42 4.53
C GLY A 296 27.19 5.24 3.58
N ARG A 297 26.76 4.03 3.96
CA ARG A 297 26.87 2.80 3.14
C ARG A 297 25.58 2.01 3.05
N ALA A 298 24.83 1.96 4.14
CA ALA A 298 23.63 1.14 4.24
C ALA A 298 22.56 1.80 5.12
N TRP A 299 21.33 1.36 4.96
CA TRP A 299 20.24 1.76 5.83
C TRP A 299 20.38 1.09 7.21
N ASN A 300 20.33 1.90 8.25
CA ASN A 300 20.19 1.45 9.63
C ASN A 300 18.72 1.51 10.02
N LEU A 301 18.17 0.36 10.40
CA LEU A 301 16.79 0.22 10.78
C LEU A 301 16.70 0.12 12.31
N TYR A 302 15.90 0.98 12.92
CA TYR A 302 15.68 0.91 14.36
C TYR A 302 14.91 -0.37 14.68
N ARG A 303 15.49 -1.18 15.55
CA ARG A 303 14.87 -2.41 16.08
C ARG A 303 14.33 -2.12 17.47
N PRO A 304 13.01 -2.27 17.74
CA PRO A 304 12.53 -2.29 19.12
C PRO A 304 13.20 -3.44 19.89
N MET A 305 13.65 -3.19 21.10
CA MET A 305 14.36 -4.18 21.95
C MET A 305 13.61 -5.50 22.20
N GLN A 306 12.34 -5.60 21.83
CA GLN A 306 11.48 -6.77 22.06
C GLN A 306 11.17 -7.60 20.80
N SER A 307 11.68 -7.22 19.62
CA SER A 307 11.38 -7.95 18.39
C SER A 307 12.54 -8.89 18.04
N ALA A 308 12.31 -10.19 18.21
CA ALA A 308 13.20 -11.27 17.76
C ALA A 308 12.96 -11.67 16.29
N ASP A 309 12.07 -10.97 15.56
CA ASP A 309 11.66 -11.34 14.22
C ASP A 309 12.67 -10.82 13.18
N SER A 310 13.28 -11.73 12.44
CA SER A 310 14.22 -11.42 11.34
C SER A 310 13.57 -10.64 10.20
N ASN A 311 12.24 -10.66 10.09
CA ASN A 311 11.48 -9.98 9.05
C ASN A 311 11.16 -8.51 9.37
N ASP A 312 11.38 -8.04 10.59
CA ASP A 312 11.09 -6.64 10.97
C ASP A 312 11.81 -5.62 10.09
N ASN A 313 13.02 -5.93 9.65
CA ASN A 313 13.79 -5.09 8.73
C ASN A 313 13.12 -5.00 7.35
N ARG A 314 12.64 -6.12 6.83
CA ARG A 314 11.94 -6.17 5.53
C ARG A 314 10.65 -5.35 5.58
N TYR A 315 9.86 -5.48 6.65
CA TYR A 315 8.64 -4.70 6.82
C TYR A 315 8.91 -3.19 6.89
N ARG A 316 10.01 -2.77 7.54
CA ARG A 316 10.41 -1.37 7.62
C ARG A 316 10.78 -0.81 6.24
N VAL A 317 11.61 -1.52 5.50
CA VAL A 317 11.97 -1.15 4.12
C VAL A 317 10.74 -1.06 3.24
N ASN A 318 9.82 -2.04 3.35
CA ASN A 318 8.57 -2.03 2.60
C ASN A 318 7.64 -0.87 3.01
N SER A 319 7.60 -0.49 4.30
CA SER A 319 6.85 0.69 4.74
C SER A 319 7.32 1.96 4.04
N TYR A 320 8.64 2.20 4.00
CA TYR A 320 9.19 3.34 3.27
C TYR A 320 9.00 3.23 1.75
N ARG A 321 9.07 2.01 1.17
CA ARG A 321 8.72 1.79 -0.24
C ARG A 321 7.30 2.25 -0.53
N VAL A 322 6.34 1.85 0.31
CA VAL A 322 4.95 2.30 0.18
C VAL A 322 4.85 3.82 0.26
N LEU A 323 5.43 4.43 1.28
CA LEU A 323 5.35 5.89 1.51
C LEU A 323 5.96 6.70 0.36
N LEU A 324 7.12 6.28 -0.15
CA LEU A 324 7.85 6.97 -1.21
C LEU A 324 7.15 6.88 -2.58
N THR A 325 6.31 5.88 -2.80
CA THR A 325 5.63 5.62 -4.08
C THR A 325 4.19 6.14 -4.14
N ARG A 326 3.77 7.01 -3.22
CA ARG A 326 2.39 7.51 -3.17
C ARG A 326 2.11 8.73 -4.01
N GLY A 327 3.14 9.35 -4.59
CA GLY A 327 3.00 10.57 -5.39
C GLY A 327 2.79 10.29 -6.87
N ARG A 328 1.78 10.93 -7.50
CA ARG A 328 1.55 10.87 -8.95
C ARG A 328 2.37 11.87 -9.71
N ASP A 329 2.45 13.11 -9.22
CA ASP A 329 3.14 14.25 -9.85
C ASP A 329 4.53 14.49 -9.24
N GLY A 330 4.84 13.83 -8.12
CA GLY A 330 6.11 14.01 -7.42
C GLY A 330 6.09 13.60 -5.95
N LEU A 331 7.17 13.95 -5.27
CA LEU A 331 7.39 13.70 -3.85
C LEU A 331 8.17 14.87 -3.25
N ILE A 332 7.78 15.30 -2.06
CA ILE A 332 8.59 16.17 -1.20
C ILE A 332 8.97 15.36 0.03
N VAL A 333 10.25 15.38 0.40
CA VAL A 333 10.72 14.74 1.64
C VAL A 333 11.10 15.84 2.64
N PHE A 334 10.35 15.90 3.74
CA PHE A 334 10.72 16.69 4.89
C PHE A 334 11.60 15.85 5.81
N VAL A 335 12.83 16.29 6.04
CA VAL A 335 13.78 15.68 6.97
C VAL A 335 13.96 16.64 8.15
N PRO A 336 13.46 16.27 9.37
CA PRO A 336 13.66 17.12 10.54
C PRO A 336 15.13 17.53 10.72
N PRO A 337 15.43 18.81 11.11
CA PRO A 337 16.79 19.30 11.27
C PRO A 337 17.45 18.76 12.55
N GLU A 338 17.58 17.45 12.62
CA GLU A 338 18.19 16.69 13.71
C GLU A 338 19.49 16.08 13.23
N SER A 339 20.56 16.15 14.03
CA SER A 339 21.90 15.67 13.66
C SER A 339 21.89 14.20 13.20
N LYS A 340 21.07 13.34 13.83
CA LYS A 340 20.92 11.93 13.44
C LYS A 340 20.26 11.72 12.08
N LEU A 341 19.58 12.75 11.53
CA LEU A 341 18.89 12.70 10.23
C LEU A 341 19.66 13.45 9.12
N SER A 342 20.67 14.24 9.45
CA SER A 342 21.50 14.95 8.47
C SER A 342 22.05 14.04 7.37
N PRO A 343 22.54 12.79 7.66
CA PRO A 343 23.03 11.90 6.60
C PRO A 343 21.94 11.51 5.58
N ILE A 344 20.66 11.50 5.98
CA ILE A 344 19.54 11.22 5.07
C ILE A 344 19.31 12.42 4.16
N TYR A 345 19.30 13.62 4.72
CA TYR A 345 19.14 14.85 3.96
C TYR A 345 20.22 14.97 2.87
N ASP A 346 21.48 14.72 3.25
CA ASP A 346 22.61 14.73 2.32
C ASP A 346 22.50 13.63 1.26
N LEU A 347 22.07 12.42 1.64
CA LEU A 347 21.82 11.32 0.72
C LEU A 347 20.76 11.68 -0.31
N LEU A 348 19.62 12.23 0.12
CA LEU A 348 18.52 12.58 -0.77
C LEU A 348 18.94 13.66 -1.79
N ARG A 349 19.71 14.65 -1.36
CA ARG A 349 20.30 15.63 -2.28
C ARG A 349 21.28 14.98 -3.25
N LYS A 350 22.14 14.10 -2.76
CA LYS A 350 23.15 13.38 -3.58
C LYS A 350 22.50 12.54 -4.67
N VAL A 351 21.34 11.92 -4.42
CA VAL A 351 20.63 11.12 -5.42
C VAL A 351 19.76 11.95 -6.36
N GLY A 352 19.69 13.28 -6.19
CA GLY A 352 19.07 14.19 -7.14
C GLY A 352 17.78 14.85 -6.68
N LEU A 353 17.37 14.75 -5.40
CA LEU A 353 16.28 15.59 -4.91
C LEU A 353 16.79 17.04 -4.79
N GLU A 354 16.02 17.97 -5.36
CA GLU A 354 16.33 19.41 -5.28
C GLU A 354 15.96 19.95 -3.91
N GLU A 355 16.79 20.85 -3.41
CA GLU A 355 16.55 21.47 -2.12
C GLU A 355 15.45 22.52 -2.24
N LEU A 356 14.43 22.40 -1.41
CA LEU A 356 13.35 23.38 -1.33
C LEU A 356 13.62 24.36 -0.19
N TYR A 357 13.86 25.61 -0.55
CA TYR A 357 14.00 26.72 0.38
C TYR A 357 12.70 27.52 0.49
N ASN A 358 12.48 28.17 1.63
CA ASN A 358 11.48 29.21 1.75
C ASN A 358 11.92 30.39 0.86
N VAL A 359 11.20 30.60 -0.23
CA VAL A 359 11.32 31.84 -1.01
C VAL A 359 10.37 32.82 -0.33
N TYR A 360 10.92 33.69 0.50
CA TYR A 360 10.19 34.80 1.09
C TYR A 360 9.75 35.79 0.02
#